data_28c99e06c2b784565daab9531851a004
#
_entry.id   28c99e06c2b784565daab9531851a004
#
_cell.length_a   1.000
_cell.length_b   1.000
_cell.length_c   1.000
_cell.angle_alpha   90.00
_cell.angle_beta   90.00
_cell.angle_gamma   90.00
#
_symmetry.space_group_name_H-M   'P 1'
#
loop_
_entity.id
_entity.type
_entity.pdbx_description
1 polymer ?
#
loop_
_entity_poly.entity_id
_entity_poly.type
_entity_poly.pdbx_seq_one_letter_code
_entity_poly.pdbx_strand_id
1 'polypeptide(L)'
;MLPLLAAAPAAAALVWTDADARAAQQQTQQAQQAGEAFTPAFFTAHEYATVVLLAETIIPKDARSGGAGAAGVPVFIDFMMVDQPQRQVAMRGGLAWMDQEMNRRFGRTFVAASDADRRALLDDISGADPVPPGLSHGTAFFRSFRDLTATGFWTSPIGIADLEFLGNKVVNNWTGCPPEALAKLGLTGE
;
A
#
# COMPACT_ATOMS: atom_id res chain seq x y z
N MET A 1 -18.02 52.85 19.12
CA MET A 1 -17.02 51.80 19.28
C MET A 1 -17.74 50.49 19.50
N LEU A 2 -17.88 49.69 18.44
CA LEU A 2 -18.38 48.32 18.55
C LEU A 2 -17.21 47.37 18.68
N PRO A 3 -17.23 46.39 19.61
CA PRO A 3 -16.22 45.37 19.66
C PRO A 3 -16.44 44.34 18.56
N LEU A 4 -15.41 44.13 17.71
CA LEU A 4 -15.37 43.01 16.79
C LEU A 4 -15.20 41.72 17.63
N LEU A 5 -16.24 40.91 17.67
CA LEU A 5 -16.12 39.52 18.12
C LEU A 5 -15.43 38.72 17.01
N ALA A 6 -14.17 38.39 17.20
CA ALA A 6 -13.44 37.42 16.41
C ALA A 6 -14.01 36.03 16.73
N ALA A 7 -14.85 35.49 15.87
CA ALA A 7 -15.22 34.07 15.90
C ALA A 7 -14.01 33.26 15.43
N ALA A 8 -13.32 32.62 16.33
CA ALA A 8 -12.33 31.58 15.99
C ALA A 8 -13.09 30.39 15.34
N PRO A 9 -12.65 29.88 14.18
CA PRO A 9 -13.22 28.66 13.67
C PRO A 9 -12.87 27.53 14.62
N ALA A 10 -13.87 26.91 15.25
CA ALA A 10 -13.70 25.64 15.93
C ALA A 10 -13.32 24.62 14.86
N ALA A 11 -12.03 24.28 14.80
CA ALA A 11 -11.58 23.10 14.09
C ALA A 11 -12.21 21.91 14.82
N ALA A 12 -13.34 21.42 14.33
CA ALA A 12 -13.87 20.14 14.72
C ALA A 12 -12.80 19.11 14.30
N ALA A 13 -12.04 18.63 15.26
CA ALA A 13 -11.22 17.45 15.07
C ALA A 13 -12.20 16.33 14.74
N LEU A 14 -12.21 15.89 13.47
CA LEU A 14 -12.90 14.68 13.04
C LEU A 14 -12.19 13.52 13.75
N VAL A 15 -12.68 13.15 14.92
CA VAL A 15 -12.22 11.97 15.63
C VAL A 15 -12.94 10.79 14.97
N TRP A 16 -12.22 10.08 14.12
CA TRP A 16 -12.68 8.82 13.55
C TRP A 16 -12.83 7.82 14.69
N THR A 17 -14.00 7.21 14.75
CA THR A 17 -14.28 6.13 15.69
C THR A 17 -14.08 4.77 15.00
N ASP A 18 -13.85 3.71 15.79
CA ASP A 18 -13.82 2.34 15.27
C ASP A 18 -15.08 1.96 14.48
N ALA A 19 -16.21 2.61 14.78
CA ALA A 19 -17.47 2.43 14.06
C ALA A 19 -17.39 3.03 12.64
N ASP A 20 -16.79 4.20 12.49
CA ASP A 20 -16.61 4.86 11.18
C ASP A 20 -15.64 4.06 10.30
N ALA A 21 -14.57 3.52 10.90
CA ALA A 21 -13.63 2.65 10.20
C ALA A 21 -14.30 1.37 9.68
N ARG A 22 -15.15 0.74 10.48
CA ARG A 22 -15.93 -0.45 10.07
C ARG A 22 -16.95 -0.11 8.99
N ALA A 23 -17.62 1.03 9.09
CA ALA A 23 -18.58 1.49 8.09
C ALA A 23 -17.88 1.73 6.72
N ALA A 24 -16.71 2.35 6.73
CA ALA A 24 -15.91 2.55 5.51
C ALA A 24 -15.47 1.22 4.89
N GLN A 25 -15.02 0.25 5.69
CA GLN A 25 -14.71 -1.10 5.21
C GLN A 25 -15.93 -1.79 4.58
N GLN A 26 -17.09 -1.71 5.22
CA GLN A 26 -18.33 -2.31 4.70
C GLN A 26 -18.76 -1.68 3.39
N GLN A 27 -18.72 -0.34 3.28
CA GLN A 27 -19.02 0.38 2.04
C GLN A 27 -18.07 -0.03 0.91
N THR A 28 -16.78 -0.14 1.21
CA THR A 28 -15.77 -0.58 0.25
C THR A 28 -16.04 -1.99 -0.27
N GLN A 29 -16.37 -2.93 0.63
CA GLN A 29 -16.73 -4.29 0.26
C GLN A 29 -18.01 -4.36 -0.57
N GLN A 30 -19.01 -3.55 -0.24
CA GLN A 30 -20.28 -3.47 -0.96
C GLN A 30 -20.08 -2.87 -2.36
N ALA A 31 -19.29 -1.81 -2.52
CA ALA A 31 -18.98 -1.21 -3.81
C ALA A 31 -18.21 -2.18 -4.73
N GLN A 32 -17.26 -2.93 -4.18
CA GLN A 32 -16.55 -3.98 -4.92
C GLN A 32 -17.47 -5.11 -5.38
N GLN A 33 -18.45 -5.51 -4.56
CA GLN A 33 -19.44 -6.54 -4.89
C GLN A 33 -20.48 -6.05 -5.90
N ALA A 34 -20.83 -4.76 -5.86
CA ALA A 34 -21.80 -4.15 -6.79
C ALA A 34 -21.21 -3.84 -8.17
N GLY A 35 -19.89 -3.96 -8.36
CA GLY A 35 -19.23 -3.60 -9.62
C GLY A 35 -19.19 -2.10 -9.89
N GLU A 36 -19.49 -1.26 -8.88
CA GLU A 36 -19.37 0.19 -8.97
C GLU A 36 -17.91 0.62 -8.95
N ALA A 37 -17.57 1.65 -9.73
CA ALA A 37 -16.23 2.23 -9.71
C ALA A 37 -15.95 2.83 -8.33
N PHE A 38 -14.91 2.32 -7.66
CA PHE A 38 -14.51 2.85 -6.35
C PHE A 38 -14.13 4.33 -6.44
N THR A 39 -14.72 5.14 -5.56
CA THR A 39 -14.38 6.56 -5.42
C THR A 39 -13.50 6.73 -4.18
N PRO A 40 -12.22 7.12 -4.33
CA PRO A 40 -11.32 7.33 -3.20
C PRO A 40 -11.84 8.43 -2.27
N ALA A 41 -11.69 8.21 -0.96
CA ALA A 41 -12.04 9.20 0.06
C ALA A 41 -10.92 10.21 0.31
N PHE A 42 -9.66 9.78 0.15
CA PHE A 42 -8.49 10.61 0.38
C PHE A 42 -7.81 11.06 -0.91
N PHE A 43 -7.55 10.14 -1.84
CA PHE A 43 -6.78 10.43 -3.04
C PHE A 43 -7.61 11.17 -4.10
N THR A 44 -6.97 12.06 -4.85
CA THR A 44 -7.49 12.53 -6.13
C THR A 44 -7.49 11.40 -7.15
N ALA A 45 -8.22 11.53 -8.25
CA ALA A 45 -8.27 10.51 -9.31
C ALA A 45 -6.87 10.18 -9.87
N HIS A 46 -6.01 11.19 -10.03
CA HIS A 46 -4.64 11.01 -10.51
C HIS A 46 -3.76 10.29 -9.48
N GLU A 47 -3.81 10.71 -8.21
CA GLU A 47 -3.08 10.04 -7.13
C GLU A 47 -3.51 8.58 -6.99
N TYR A 48 -4.82 8.31 -7.04
CA TYR A 48 -5.34 6.96 -6.95
C TYR A 48 -4.91 6.08 -8.13
N ALA A 49 -4.90 6.60 -9.36
CA ALA A 49 -4.37 5.89 -10.52
C ALA A 49 -2.88 5.53 -10.33
N THR A 50 -2.09 6.43 -9.74
CA THR A 50 -0.69 6.15 -9.40
C THR A 50 -0.58 5.06 -8.33
N VAL A 51 -1.42 5.11 -7.29
CA VAL A 51 -1.48 4.09 -6.22
C VAL A 51 -1.82 2.71 -6.78
N VAL A 52 -2.85 2.61 -7.65
CA VAL A 52 -3.24 1.35 -8.31
C VAL A 52 -2.07 0.77 -9.09
N LEU A 53 -1.45 1.59 -9.92
CA LEU A 53 -0.37 1.14 -10.81
C LEU A 53 0.90 0.75 -10.05
N LEU A 54 1.25 1.51 -9.01
CA LEU A 54 2.41 1.23 -8.16
C LEU A 54 2.21 -0.04 -7.33
N ALA A 55 1.04 -0.22 -6.73
CA ALA A 55 0.70 -1.42 -5.97
C ALA A 55 0.75 -2.69 -6.83
N GLU A 56 0.19 -2.62 -8.05
CA GLU A 56 0.23 -3.73 -9.00
C GLU A 56 1.66 -4.01 -9.53
N THR A 57 2.51 -2.99 -9.60
CA THR A 57 3.92 -3.18 -9.96
C THR A 57 4.71 -3.88 -8.85
N ILE A 58 4.36 -3.64 -7.58
CA ILE A 58 5.02 -4.27 -6.41
C ILE A 58 4.57 -5.72 -6.21
N ILE A 59 3.26 -5.98 -6.32
CA ILE A 59 2.68 -7.34 -6.23
C ILE A 59 1.79 -7.55 -7.46
N PRO A 60 2.40 -7.94 -8.59
CA PRO A 60 1.66 -8.16 -9.82
C PRO A 60 0.82 -9.45 -9.76
N LYS A 61 -0.19 -9.51 -10.62
CA LYS A 61 -0.90 -10.75 -10.90
C LYS A 61 0.06 -11.80 -11.45
N ASP A 62 -0.03 -13.01 -10.94
CA ASP A 62 0.72 -14.17 -11.38
C ASP A 62 -0.17 -15.42 -11.52
N ALA A 63 0.45 -16.61 -11.62
CA ALA A 63 -0.28 -17.88 -11.74
C ALA A 63 -0.98 -18.32 -10.43
N ARG A 64 -0.57 -17.76 -9.27
CA ARG A 64 -1.06 -18.13 -7.95
C ARG A 64 -2.10 -17.14 -7.44
N SER A 65 -1.92 -15.84 -7.70
CA SER A 65 -2.78 -14.79 -7.17
C SER A 65 -3.19 -13.76 -8.19
N GLY A 66 -4.30 -13.05 -7.90
CA GLY A 66 -4.79 -11.94 -8.72
C GLY A 66 -3.99 -10.64 -8.62
N GLY A 67 -2.94 -10.59 -7.79
CA GLY A 67 -2.13 -9.41 -7.55
C GLY A 67 -2.78 -8.39 -6.59
N ALA A 68 -2.09 -7.26 -6.37
CA ALA A 68 -2.50 -6.22 -5.43
C ALA A 68 -3.85 -5.59 -5.78
N GLY A 69 -4.13 -5.39 -7.07
CA GLY A 69 -5.40 -4.84 -7.54
C GLY A 69 -6.59 -5.71 -7.15
N ALA A 70 -6.54 -7.02 -7.47
CA ALA A 70 -7.58 -7.97 -7.14
C ALA A 70 -7.74 -8.18 -5.64
N ALA A 71 -6.66 -8.04 -4.87
CA ALA A 71 -6.68 -8.11 -3.40
C ALA A 71 -7.27 -6.86 -2.72
N GLY A 72 -7.62 -5.81 -3.49
CA GLY A 72 -8.18 -4.56 -2.96
C GLY A 72 -7.15 -3.66 -2.27
N VAL A 73 -5.86 -3.87 -2.51
CA VAL A 73 -4.78 -3.10 -1.86
C VAL A 73 -4.91 -1.59 -2.07
N PRO A 74 -5.23 -1.06 -3.28
CA PRO A 74 -5.39 0.39 -3.46
C PRO A 74 -6.49 0.98 -2.57
N VAL A 75 -7.58 0.25 -2.40
CA VAL A 75 -8.70 0.64 -1.51
C VAL A 75 -8.25 0.62 -0.04
N PHE A 76 -7.51 -0.41 0.36
CA PHE A 76 -6.92 -0.49 1.69
C PHE A 76 -5.99 0.70 1.97
N ILE A 77 -5.15 1.09 1.00
CA ILE A 77 -4.23 2.23 1.18
C ILE A 77 -5.01 3.55 1.31
N ASP A 78 -6.07 3.76 0.53
CA ASP A 78 -6.94 4.93 0.67
C ASP A 78 -7.58 5.00 2.06
N PHE A 79 -8.12 3.86 2.54
CA PHE A 79 -8.65 3.73 3.89
C PHE A 79 -7.59 4.06 4.94
N MET A 80 -6.37 3.53 4.82
CA MET A 80 -5.28 3.79 5.77
C MET A 80 -4.89 5.27 5.84
N MET A 81 -5.05 6.03 4.76
CA MET A 81 -4.81 7.48 4.77
C MET A 81 -5.90 8.23 5.54
N VAL A 82 -7.13 7.74 5.52
CA VAL A 82 -8.23 8.29 6.31
C VAL A 82 -8.10 7.92 7.78
N ASP A 83 -7.79 6.65 8.08
CA ASP A 83 -7.61 6.12 9.44
C ASP A 83 -6.38 6.70 10.15
N GLN A 84 -5.31 6.97 9.41
CA GLN A 84 -4.03 7.47 9.94
C GLN A 84 -3.63 8.80 9.29
N PRO A 85 -4.28 9.93 9.65
CA PRO A 85 -4.04 11.24 9.01
C PRO A 85 -2.59 11.72 9.06
N GLN A 86 -1.81 11.28 10.05
CA GLN A 86 -0.39 11.61 10.17
C GLN A 86 0.45 11.08 8.99
N ARG A 87 -0.04 10.12 8.21
CA ARG A 87 0.63 9.58 7.02
C ARG A 87 0.34 10.36 5.74
N GLN A 88 -0.72 11.18 5.73
CA GLN A 88 -1.23 11.84 4.52
C GLN A 88 -0.19 12.74 3.84
N VAL A 89 0.52 13.57 4.63
CA VAL A 89 1.53 14.50 4.08
C VAL A 89 2.67 13.73 3.42
N ALA A 90 3.18 12.69 4.06
CA ALA A 90 4.25 11.86 3.50
C ALA A 90 3.80 11.11 2.25
N MET A 91 2.57 10.61 2.23
CA MET A 91 2.00 9.91 1.08
C MET A 91 1.86 10.83 -0.13
N ARG A 92 1.20 12.00 0.01
CA ARG A 92 1.07 12.99 -1.07
C ARG A 92 2.41 13.53 -1.53
N GLY A 93 3.31 13.83 -0.59
CA GLY A 93 4.68 14.27 -0.92
C GLY A 93 5.44 13.22 -1.74
N GLY A 94 5.29 11.95 -1.42
CA GLY A 94 5.91 10.87 -2.17
C GLY A 94 5.34 10.67 -3.57
N LEU A 95 4.01 10.69 -3.72
CA LEU A 95 3.35 10.62 -5.03
C LEU A 95 3.72 11.80 -5.92
N ALA A 96 3.73 13.01 -5.38
CA ALA A 96 4.16 14.22 -6.10
C ALA A 96 5.64 14.14 -6.51
N TRP A 97 6.51 13.64 -5.63
CA TRP A 97 7.92 13.43 -5.94
C TRP A 97 8.10 12.42 -7.08
N MET A 98 7.33 11.32 -7.10
CA MET A 98 7.39 10.34 -8.19
C MET A 98 7.05 10.96 -9.54
N ASP A 99 5.96 11.74 -9.60
CA ASP A 99 5.59 12.43 -10.84
C ASP A 99 6.63 13.46 -11.26
N GLN A 100 7.19 14.20 -10.30
CA GLN A 100 8.24 15.18 -10.59
C GLN A 100 9.50 14.49 -11.13
N GLU A 101 9.93 13.40 -10.52
CA GLU A 101 11.13 12.67 -10.96
C GLU A 101 10.91 11.99 -12.32
N MET A 102 9.73 11.42 -12.57
CA MET A 102 9.35 10.88 -13.87
C MET A 102 9.33 11.96 -14.95
N ASN A 103 8.74 13.13 -14.66
CA ASN A 103 8.77 14.25 -15.61
C ASN A 103 10.20 14.73 -15.89
N ARG A 104 11.04 14.80 -14.87
CA ARG A 104 12.44 15.20 -15.02
C ARG A 104 13.24 14.25 -15.92
N ARG A 105 13.02 12.93 -15.79
CA ARG A 105 13.74 11.89 -16.52
C ARG A 105 13.18 11.63 -17.91
N PHE A 106 11.85 11.53 -18.00
CA PHE A 106 11.15 10.98 -19.17
C PHE A 106 10.11 11.93 -19.77
N GLY A 107 9.89 13.13 -19.19
CA GLY A 107 8.93 14.12 -19.69
C GLY A 107 7.46 13.71 -19.52
N ARG A 108 7.16 12.79 -18.60
CA ARG A 108 5.82 12.23 -18.36
C ARG A 108 5.59 11.96 -16.88
N THR A 109 4.32 11.97 -16.45
CA THR A 109 3.93 11.52 -15.10
C THR A 109 4.08 10.00 -14.99
N PHE A 110 4.10 9.47 -13.77
CA PHE A 110 4.23 8.04 -13.52
C PHE A 110 3.14 7.22 -14.24
N VAL A 111 1.89 7.69 -14.21
CA VAL A 111 0.76 7.03 -14.88
C VAL A 111 0.91 7.04 -16.39
N ALA A 112 1.40 8.14 -16.97
CA ALA A 112 1.54 8.31 -18.41
C ALA A 112 2.81 7.68 -19.02
N ALA A 113 3.74 7.24 -18.17
CA ALA A 113 5.00 6.67 -18.60
C ALA A 113 4.87 5.23 -19.10
N SER A 114 5.88 4.75 -19.82
CA SER A 114 5.97 3.34 -20.20
C SER A 114 6.33 2.46 -19.00
N ASP A 115 6.04 1.15 -19.08
CA ASP A 115 6.45 0.19 -18.05
C ASP A 115 7.97 0.16 -17.85
N ALA A 116 8.74 0.32 -18.93
CA ALA A 116 10.20 0.37 -18.87
C ALA A 116 10.69 1.60 -18.08
N ASP A 117 10.11 2.78 -18.33
CA ASP A 117 10.47 4.00 -17.63
C ASP A 117 10.10 3.94 -16.14
N ARG A 118 8.91 3.40 -15.83
CA ARG A 118 8.49 3.17 -14.44
C ARG A 118 9.45 2.26 -13.71
N ARG A 119 9.79 1.12 -14.31
CA ARG A 119 10.74 0.17 -13.72
C ARG A 119 12.11 0.79 -13.51
N ALA A 120 12.63 1.55 -14.47
CA ALA A 120 13.91 2.23 -14.32
C ALA A 120 13.96 3.17 -13.09
N LEU A 121 12.87 3.92 -12.82
CA LEU A 121 12.79 4.71 -11.59
C LEU A 121 12.71 3.83 -10.34
N LEU A 122 11.85 2.80 -10.38
CA LEU A 122 11.64 1.93 -9.22
C LEU A 122 12.91 1.13 -8.87
N ASP A 123 13.67 0.67 -9.84
CA ASP A 123 14.95 -0.03 -9.62
C ASP A 123 15.93 0.84 -8.84
N ASP A 124 15.98 2.15 -9.15
CA ASP A 124 16.87 3.09 -8.47
C ASP A 124 16.47 3.36 -7.00
N ILE A 125 15.18 3.25 -6.66
CA ILE A 125 14.67 3.59 -5.32
C ILE A 125 14.28 2.37 -4.47
N SER A 126 14.21 1.17 -5.06
CA SER A 126 13.69 -0.01 -4.37
C SER A 126 14.70 -0.70 -3.45
N GLY A 127 15.99 -0.64 -3.74
CA GLY A 127 16.96 -1.45 -3.02
C GLY A 127 18.41 -0.97 -3.05
N ALA A 128 18.68 0.20 -3.63
CA ALA A 128 20.05 0.71 -3.72
C ALA A 128 20.66 0.97 -2.33
N ASP A 129 21.79 0.34 -2.05
CA ASP A 129 22.64 0.61 -0.89
C ASP A 129 24.09 0.76 -1.38
N PRO A 130 24.69 1.96 -1.30
CA PRO A 130 24.09 3.21 -0.79
C PRO A 130 23.02 3.80 -1.73
N VAL A 131 22.05 4.50 -1.13
CA VAL A 131 21.00 5.22 -1.88
C VAL A 131 21.66 6.29 -2.76
N PRO A 132 21.34 6.36 -4.06
CA PRO A 132 21.92 7.34 -4.95
C PRO A 132 21.64 8.79 -4.48
N PRO A 133 22.56 9.74 -4.67
CA PRO A 133 22.38 11.13 -4.31
C PRO A 133 21.08 11.70 -4.92
N GLY A 134 20.29 12.40 -4.10
CA GLY A 134 19.03 13.03 -4.53
C GLY A 134 17.80 12.09 -4.55
N LEU A 135 17.96 10.77 -4.36
CA LEU A 135 16.84 9.81 -4.39
C LEU A 135 16.36 9.37 -2.99
N SER A 136 16.97 9.85 -1.92
CA SER A 136 16.64 9.45 -0.54
C SER A 136 15.15 9.62 -0.19
N HIS A 137 14.52 10.69 -0.70
CA HIS A 137 13.10 10.96 -0.48
C HIS A 137 12.22 9.91 -1.16
N GLY A 138 12.53 9.59 -2.42
CA GLY A 138 11.84 8.53 -3.18
C GLY A 138 12.03 7.15 -2.56
N THR A 139 13.24 6.82 -2.10
CA THR A 139 13.54 5.55 -1.42
C THR A 139 12.74 5.41 -0.12
N ALA A 140 12.67 6.47 0.69
CA ALA A 140 11.89 6.46 1.93
C ALA A 140 10.38 6.28 1.65
N PHE A 141 9.85 7.00 0.66
CA PHE A 141 8.47 6.86 0.22
C PHE A 141 8.20 5.43 -0.28
N PHE A 142 9.04 4.91 -1.20
CA PHE A 142 8.85 3.58 -1.77
C PHE A 142 8.83 2.48 -0.69
N ARG A 143 9.75 2.54 0.27
CA ARG A 143 9.77 1.60 1.41
C ARG A 143 8.44 1.61 2.18
N SER A 144 7.96 2.81 2.54
CA SER A 144 6.68 2.96 3.26
C SER A 144 5.49 2.47 2.43
N PHE A 145 5.47 2.78 1.13
CA PHE A 145 4.41 2.34 0.22
C PHE A 145 4.42 0.83 0.01
N ARG A 146 5.60 0.24 -0.20
CA ARG A 146 5.77 -1.22 -0.31
C ARG A 146 5.27 -1.94 0.95
N ASP A 147 5.58 -1.42 2.12
CA ASP A 147 5.16 -2.02 3.39
C ASP A 147 3.63 -1.96 3.56
N LEU A 148 2.99 -0.85 3.14
CA LEU A 148 1.52 -0.76 3.08
C LEU A 148 0.93 -1.73 2.06
N THR A 149 1.54 -1.86 0.88
CA THR A 149 1.11 -2.80 -0.16
C THR A 149 1.19 -4.24 0.33
N ALA A 150 2.30 -4.62 0.94
CA ALA A 150 2.49 -5.95 1.53
C ALA A 150 1.48 -6.21 2.66
N THR A 151 1.26 -5.23 3.54
CA THR A 151 0.27 -5.35 4.61
C THR A 151 -1.12 -5.58 4.04
N GLY A 152 -1.57 -4.75 3.08
CA GLY A 152 -2.89 -4.88 2.47
C GLY A 152 -3.06 -6.21 1.72
N PHE A 153 -2.02 -6.67 1.02
CA PHE A 153 -2.07 -7.93 0.29
C PHE A 153 -2.13 -9.14 1.23
N TRP A 154 -1.17 -9.28 2.15
CA TRP A 154 -1.05 -10.47 3.02
C TRP A 154 -2.14 -10.56 4.10
N THR A 155 -2.90 -9.50 4.34
CA THR A 155 -4.08 -9.52 5.21
C THR A 155 -5.39 -9.70 4.44
N SER A 156 -5.35 -9.71 3.11
CA SER A 156 -6.52 -9.98 2.26
C SER A 156 -6.81 -11.47 2.16
N PRO A 157 -8.05 -11.87 1.82
CA PRO A 157 -8.38 -13.27 1.55
C PRO A 157 -7.51 -13.91 0.47
N ILE A 158 -7.17 -13.13 -0.58
CA ILE A 158 -6.30 -13.57 -1.67
C ILE A 158 -4.88 -13.83 -1.17
N GLY A 159 -4.30 -12.90 -0.41
CA GLY A 159 -2.94 -13.04 0.13
C GLY A 159 -2.85 -14.15 1.18
N ILE A 160 -3.86 -14.31 2.04
CA ILE A 160 -3.93 -15.42 3.01
C ILE A 160 -3.96 -16.77 2.28
N ALA A 161 -4.74 -16.87 1.20
CA ALA A 161 -4.80 -18.08 0.38
C ALA A 161 -3.48 -18.34 -0.36
N ASP A 162 -2.86 -17.30 -0.92
CA ASP A 162 -1.57 -17.42 -1.60
C ASP A 162 -0.44 -17.82 -0.67
N LEU A 163 -0.44 -17.33 0.58
CA LEU A 163 0.51 -17.72 1.63
C LEU A 163 0.27 -19.15 2.15
N GLU A 164 -0.87 -19.77 1.81
CA GLU A 164 -1.31 -21.06 2.37
C GLU A 164 -1.38 -21.03 3.92
N PHE A 165 -1.71 -19.86 4.49
CA PHE A 165 -1.74 -19.66 5.93
C PHE A 165 -2.92 -20.42 6.56
N LEU A 166 -2.62 -21.50 7.27
CA LEU A 166 -3.61 -22.35 7.94
C LEU A 166 -3.91 -21.94 9.38
N GLY A 167 -3.33 -20.83 9.84
CA GLY A 167 -3.40 -20.42 11.25
C GLY A 167 -2.48 -21.24 12.16
N ASN A 168 -2.47 -20.88 13.43
CA ASN A 168 -1.72 -21.64 14.43
C ASN A 168 -2.53 -22.87 14.85
N LYS A 169 -1.91 -24.05 14.71
CA LYS A 169 -2.47 -25.30 15.23
C LYS A 169 -1.79 -25.63 16.56
N VAL A 170 -2.60 -26.05 17.54
CA VAL A 170 -2.05 -26.54 18.81
C VAL A 170 -1.34 -27.85 18.55
N VAL A 171 -0.04 -27.87 18.81
CA VAL A 171 0.79 -29.10 18.76
C VAL A 171 1.14 -29.48 20.19
N ASN A 172 0.40 -30.40 20.75
CA ASN A 172 0.57 -30.84 22.14
C ASN A 172 1.91 -31.55 22.39
N ASN A 173 2.47 -32.16 21.34
CA ASN A 173 3.76 -32.80 21.39
C ASN A 173 4.56 -32.43 20.14
N TRP A 174 5.58 -31.59 20.31
CA TRP A 174 6.44 -31.17 19.21
C TRP A 174 7.49 -32.25 18.96
N THR A 175 7.47 -32.86 17.78
CA THR A 175 8.39 -33.91 17.35
C THR A 175 9.54 -33.42 16.44
N GLY A 176 9.70 -32.11 16.32
CA GLY A 176 10.67 -31.48 15.42
C GLY A 176 10.05 -31.03 14.09
N CYS A 177 10.89 -30.45 13.23
CA CYS A 177 10.49 -30.06 11.89
C CYS A 177 10.33 -31.28 10.98
N PRO A 178 9.40 -31.27 10.01
CA PRO A 178 9.29 -32.34 9.03
C PRO A 178 10.63 -32.57 8.30
N PRO A 179 11.00 -33.84 8.02
CA PRO A 179 12.26 -34.16 7.36
C PRO A 179 12.48 -33.45 6.03
N GLU A 180 11.41 -33.23 5.27
CA GLU A 180 11.42 -32.49 4.00
C GLU A 180 11.80 -31.01 4.19
N ALA A 181 11.33 -30.37 5.27
CA ALA A 181 11.71 -29.00 5.61
C ALA A 181 13.18 -28.90 6.00
N LEU A 182 13.68 -29.88 6.79
CA LEU A 182 15.07 -29.95 7.18
C LEU A 182 15.98 -30.18 5.97
N ALA A 183 15.61 -31.09 5.08
CA ALA A 183 16.35 -31.36 3.83
C ALA A 183 16.42 -30.11 2.94
N LYS A 184 15.32 -29.34 2.82
CA LYS A 184 15.27 -28.10 2.04
C LYS A 184 16.19 -27.00 2.60
N LEU A 185 16.41 -27.00 3.90
CA LEU A 185 17.31 -26.07 4.60
C LEU A 185 18.77 -26.59 4.70
N GLY A 186 19.03 -27.77 4.17
CA GLY A 186 20.35 -28.42 4.30
C GLY A 186 20.65 -28.89 5.73
N LEU A 187 19.64 -28.98 6.59
CA LEU A 187 19.73 -29.45 7.96
C LEU A 187 19.33 -30.93 7.96
N THR A 188 20.30 -31.83 7.78
CA THR A 188 20.07 -33.26 8.04
C THR A 188 20.15 -33.48 9.54
N GLY A 189 19.01 -33.82 10.16
CA GLY A 189 18.98 -34.18 11.58
C GLY A 189 19.86 -35.40 11.85
N GLU A 190 20.82 -35.24 12.75
CA GLU A 190 21.44 -36.36 13.46
C GLU A 190 20.48 -36.90 14.52
#